data_31d2815897c4e4ad4112d18dc0f95b1c
#
_entry.id   31d2815897c4e4ad4112d18dc0f95b1c
#
_cell.length_a   1.000
_cell.length_b   1.000
_cell.length_c   1.000
_cell.angle_alpha   90.00
_cell.angle_beta   90.00
_cell.angle_gamma   90.00
#
_symmetry.space_group_name_H-M   'P 1'
#
loop_
_entity.id
_entity.type
_entity.pdbx_description
1 polymer ?
#
loop_
_entity_poly.entity_id
_entity_poly.type
_entity_poly.pdbx_seq_one_letter_code
_entity_poly.pdbx_strand_id
1 'polypeptide(L)'
;GEFSTNFTDITPNVEFFDVYSPPITSKYADVYWTMMPEIPLSKEIVSRFNNKVMAITGYEMDQVMVHPDGTEEPIPCFWSYNHHYVSHLQGANSKMIKVENKPKYDMWEFSHGHESYKFITINESDTPNNIATSQLFSSANGGESRGSFHGYPYNKAQLIHSPKSFYIQPMQIDTRNREPEYINDKSQYHPGILPKSNKAPPTASYSG
;
A
#
# COMPACT_ATOMS: atom_id res chain seq x y z
N GLY A 1 -6.64 9.55 10.48
CA GLY A 1 -7.88 8.78 10.47
C GLY A 1 -8.33 8.38 11.86
N GLU A 2 -9.61 8.44 12.14
CA GLU A 2 -10.15 7.96 13.42
C GLU A 2 -10.32 6.44 13.34
N PHE A 3 -9.29 5.69 13.68
CA PHE A 3 -9.38 4.26 13.90
C PHE A 3 -9.65 3.96 15.36
N SER A 4 -10.85 3.52 15.68
CA SER A 4 -11.05 2.73 16.88
C SER A 4 -10.82 1.26 16.53
N THR A 5 -9.63 0.76 16.77
CA THR A 5 -9.40 -0.68 16.67
C THR A 5 -9.76 -1.30 18.03
N ASN A 6 -10.57 -2.36 18.03
CA ASN A 6 -10.79 -3.18 19.21
C ASN A 6 -9.53 -3.99 19.61
N PHE A 7 -8.36 -3.66 19.05
CA PHE A 7 -7.10 -4.37 19.25
C PHE A 7 -6.32 -3.90 20.47
N THR A 8 -6.73 -2.81 21.13
CA THR A 8 -6.19 -2.39 22.42
C THR A 8 -6.39 -3.46 23.50
N ASP A 9 -7.38 -4.33 23.34
CA ASP A 9 -7.64 -5.44 24.27
C ASP A 9 -6.57 -6.55 24.18
N ILE A 10 -5.89 -6.67 23.03
CA ILE A 10 -4.87 -7.69 22.79
C ILE A 10 -3.49 -7.20 23.22
N THR A 11 -3.20 -5.91 23.03
CA THR A 11 -1.91 -5.31 23.39
C THR A 11 -2.17 -3.96 24.07
N PRO A 12 -2.11 -3.89 25.39
CA PRO A 12 -2.34 -2.65 26.13
C PRO A 12 -1.24 -1.62 25.80
N ASN A 13 -1.61 -0.34 25.78
CA ASN A 13 -0.73 0.80 25.52
C ASN A 13 -0.16 0.85 24.08
N VAL A 14 -0.90 0.36 23.10
CA VAL A 14 -0.56 0.53 21.70
C VAL A 14 -0.95 1.93 21.22
N GLU A 15 -0.04 2.56 20.52
CA GLU A 15 -0.29 3.79 19.77
C GLU A 15 -0.28 3.47 18.27
N PHE A 16 -0.96 4.25 17.47
CA PHE A 16 -0.93 4.11 16.01
C PHE A 16 -0.58 5.45 15.36
N PHE A 17 -0.14 5.37 14.12
CA PHE A 17 0.05 6.52 13.24
C PHE A 17 -0.29 6.13 11.81
N ASP A 18 -0.76 7.09 11.04
CA ASP A 18 -1.10 6.92 9.64
C ASP A 18 0.03 7.43 8.74
N VAL A 19 0.22 6.74 7.62
CA VAL A 19 1.14 7.15 6.56
C VAL A 19 0.33 7.24 5.26
N TYR A 20 0.22 8.44 4.71
CA TYR A 20 -0.53 8.68 3.48
C TYR A 20 0.37 8.65 2.26
N SER A 21 -0.04 7.90 1.25
CA SER A 21 0.58 7.96 -0.06
C SER A 21 0.25 9.28 -0.77
N PRO A 22 1.04 9.69 -1.78
CA PRO A 22 0.56 10.67 -2.74
C PRO A 22 -0.76 10.24 -3.38
N PRO A 23 -1.62 11.19 -3.82
CA PRO A 23 -2.89 10.86 -4.44
C PRO A 23 -2.73 10.00 -5.69
N ILE A 24 -3.61 9.02 -5.85
CA ILE A 24 -3.73 8.21 -7.06
C ILE A 24 -4.90 8.75 -7.87
N THR A 25 -4.66 9.01 -9.15
CA THR A 25 -5.71 9.38 -10.11
C THR A 25 -5.87 8.24 -11.12
N SER A 26 -7.10 7.78 -11.30
CA SER A 26 -7.41 6.65 -12.16
C SER A 26 -8.72 6.88 -12.92
N LYS A 27 -8.95 6.06 -13.94
CA LYS A 27 -10.21 5.97 -14.69
C LYS A 27 -10.78 4.58 -14.55
N TYR A 28 -12.04 4.40 -14.88
CA TYR A 28 -12.68 3.10 -14.88
C TYR A 28 -11.83 2.05 -15.61
N ALA A 29 -11.64 0.91 -14.96
CA ALA A 29 -10.82 -0.23 -15.38
C ALA A 29 -9.28 0.01 -15.40
N ASP A 30 -8.79 1.17 -14.97
CA ASP A 30 -7.36 1.33 -14.75
C ASP A 30 -6.89 0.44 -13.60
N VAL A 31 -5.73 -0.18 -13.80
CA VAL A 31 -4.98 -0.87 -12.76
C VAL A 31 -3.76 -0.03 -12.41
N TYR A 32 -3.76 0.56 -11.23
CA TYR A 32 -2.59 1.24 -10.72
C TYR A 32 -1.69 0.22 -10.00
N TRP A 33 -0.48 0.03 -10.52
CA TRP A 33 0.53 -0.89 -9.96
C TRP A 33 1.91 -0.28 -10.12
N THR A 34 2.25 0.70 -9.28
CA THR A 34 3.51 1.42 -9.40
C THR A 34 4.07 1.72 -8.00
N MET A 35 5.38 1.50 -7.82
CA MET A 35 6.06 1.93 -6.59
C MET A 35 5.99 3.45 -6.47
N MET A 36 5.42 3.91 -5.38
CA MET A 36 5.32 5.33 -5.07
C MET A 36 6.65 5.90 -4.59
N PRO A 37 6.84 7.22 -4.69
CA PRO A 37 7.99 7.88 -4.08
C PRO A 37 8.11 7.59 -2.59
N GLU A 38 9.31 7.77 -2.06
CA GLU A 38 9.56 7.69 -0.61
C GLU A 38 8.65 8.64 0.17
N ILE A 39 7.99 8.11 1.18
CA ILE A 39 7.10 8.83 2.07
C ILE A 39 7.81 8.97 3.42
N PRO A 40 8.30 10.16 3.79
CA PRO A 40 8.95 10.34 5.07
C PRO A 40 7.93 10.15 6.21
N LEU A 41 8.33 9.49 7.28
CA LEU A 41 7.55 9.49 8.51
C LEU A 41 7.54 10.89 9.14
N SER A 42 6.57 11.15 10.00
CA SER A 42 6.51 12.42 10.72
C SER A 42 7.81 12.67 11.52
N LYS A 43 8.19 13.93 11.66
CA LYS A 43 9.37 14.31 12.44
C LYS A 43 9.28 13.82 13.89
N GLU A 44 8.08 13.75 14.42
CA GLU A 44 7.81 13.24 15.77
C GLU A 44 8.20 11.77 15.89
N ILE A 45 7.70 10.92 14.98
CA ILE A 45 8.02 9.49 14.95
C ILE A 45 9.51 9.28 14.76
N VAL A 46 10.12 9.93 13.77
CA VAL A 46 11.56 9.81 13.50
C VAL A 46 12.39 10.21 14.71
N SER A 47 12.07 11.33 15.35
CA SER A 47 12.79 11.81 16.54
C SER A 47 12.63 10.88 17.74
N ARG A 48 11.40 10.39 17.98
CA ARG A 48 11.06 9.47 19.09
C ARG A 48 11.83 8.17 19.00
N PHE A 49 11.98 7.63 17.78
CA PHE A 49 12.64 6.35 17.54
C PHE A 49 14.08 6.46 17.03
N ASN A 50 14.66 7.63 17.03
CA ASN A 50 16.07 7.80 16.66
C ASN A 50 16.98 6.97 17.57
N ASN A 51 17.80 6.08 16.98
CA ASN A 51 18.62 5.08 17.68
C ASN A 51 17.83 4.17 18.65
N LYS A 52 16.56 3.95 18.38
CA LYS A 52 15.68 3.07 19.17
C LYS A 52 14.98 2.05 18.28
N VAL A 53 14.39 1.06 18.92
CA VAL A 53 13.61 0.03 18.26
C VAL A 53 12.12 0.37 18.38
N MET A 54 11.42 0.33 17.24
CA MET A 54 9.96 0.33 17.18
C MET A 54 9.48 -1.13 17.10
N ALA A 55 8.50 -1.47 17.93
CA ALA A 55 7.81 -2.75 17.90
C ALA A 55 6.44 -2.55 17.23
N ILE A 56 6.24 -3.15 16.07
CA ILE A 56 5.01 -3.06 15.30
C ILE A 56 4.16 -4.28 15.64
N THR A 57 3.02 -4.04 16.27
CA THR A 57 2.10 -5.09 16.73
C THR A 57 0.97 -5.36 15.76
N GLY A 58 0.83 -4.54 14.73
CA GLY A 58 -0.14 -4.76 13.67
C GLY A 58 -0.14 -3.59 12.67
N TYR A 59 -0.86 -3.77 11.60
CA TYR A 59 -1.02 -2.77 10.55
C TYR A 59 -2.33 -3.01 9.79
N GLU A 60 -2.78 -1.97 9.12
CA GLU A 60 -3.89 -2.00 8.18
C GLU A 60 -3.53 -1.17 6.95
N MET A 61 -4.02 -1.58 5.80
CA MET A 61 -3.85 -0.87 4.53
C MET A 61 -5.22 -0.63 3.92
N ASP A 62 -5.57 0.63 3.72
CA ASP A 62 -6.87 1.00 3.15
C ASP A 62 -6.74 2.17 2.17
N GLN A 63 -7.83 2.46 1.48
CA GLN A 63 -7.97 3.57 0.56
C GLN A 63 -8.96 4.58 1.13
N VAL A 64 -8.59 5.85 1.04
CA VAL A 64 -9.49 6.95 1.40
C VAL A 64 -9.60 7.93 0.26
N MET A 65 -10.77 8.47 0.08
CA MET A 65 -11.01 9.62 -0.79
C MET A 65 -10.86 10.89 0.05
N VAL A 66 -9.96 11.75 -0.37
CA VAL A 66 -9.76 13.05 0.28
C VAL A 66 -10.55 14.10 -0.49
N HIS A 67 -11.48 14.77 0.18
CA HIS A 67 -12.28 15.84 -0.37
C HIS A 67 -11.51 17.18 -0.38
N PRO A 68 -11.95 18.17 -1.18
CA PRO A 68 -11.29 19.47 -1.23
C PRO A 68 -11.20 20.21 0.11
N ASP A 69 -12.08 19.93 1.04
CA ASP A 69 -12.08 20.48 2.41
C ASP A 69 -11.16 19.72 3.37
N GLY A 70 -10.47 18.68 2.89
CA GLY A 70 -9.56 17.85 3.67
C GLY A 70 -10.25 16.72 4.46
N THR A 71 -11.56 16.57 4.35
CA THR A 71 -12.25 15.44 4.96
C THR A 71 -11.95 14.14 4.21
N GLU A 72 -11.91 13.04 4.96
CA GLU A 72 -11.61 11.72 4.41
C GLU A 72 -12.84 10.83 4.43
N GLU A 73 -13.00 10.06 3.38
CA GLU A 73 -14.08 9.12 3.24
C GLU A 73 -13.53 7.75 2.83
N PRO A 74 -13.93 6.65 3.50
CA PRO A 74 -13.61 5.30 3.04
C PRO A 74 -14.16 5.06 1.63
N ILE A 75 -13.35 4.48 0.76
CA ILE A 75 -13.75 4.15 -0.60
C ILE A 75 -14.37 2.74 -0.59
N PRO A 76 -15.61 2.56 -1.05
CA PRO A 76 -16.18 1.23 -1.20
C PRO A 76 -15.45 0.46 -2.31
N CYS A 77 -15.32 -0.86 -2.17
CA CYS A 77 -14.67 -1.73 -3.15
C CYS A 77 -15.33 -1.68 -4.54
N PHE A 78 -16.58 -1.21 -4.64
CA PHE A 78 -17.28 -0.95 -5.90
C PHE A 78 -16.74 0.24 -6.68
N TRP A 79 -15.98 1.11 -6.04
CA TRP A 79 -15.38 2.29 -6.66
C TRP A 79 -13.88 2.15 -6.86
N SER A 80 -13.19 1.55 -5.92
CA SER A 80 -11.78 1.23 -6.05
C SER A 80 -11.46 -0.04 -5.28
N TYR A 81 -10.99 -1.03 -6.00
CA TYR A 81 -10.66 -2.31 -5.42
C TYR A 81 -9.20 -2.33 -4.99
N ASN A 82 -8.98 -2.35 -3.68
CA ASN A 82 -7.66 -2.54 -3.08
C ASN A 82 -7.24 -4.01 -3.23
N HIS A 83 -6.57 -4.32 -4.34
CA HIS A 83 -6.37 -5.70 -4.76
C HIS A 83 -5.15 -6.33 -4.11
N HIS A 84 -3.98 -5.73 -4.27
CA HIS A 84 -2.73 -6.15 -3.65
C HIS A 84 -1.94 -4.93 -3.18
N TYR A 85 -0.97 -5.15 -2.31
CA TYR A 85 0.07 -4.17 -2.04
C TYR A 85 1.36 -4.83 -1.59
N VAL A 86 2.45 -4.14 -1.84
CA VAL A 86 3.75 -4.39 -1.24
C VAL A 86 4.24 -3.08 -0.64
N SER A 87 4.57 -3.08 0.63
CA SER A 87 5.04 -1.89 1.32
C SER A 87 6.24 -2.18 2.22
N HIS A 88 7.09 -1.20 2.38
CA HIS A 88 8.30 -1.31 3.17
C HIS A 88 8.42 -0.13 4.13
N LEU A 89 8.56 -0.43 5.40
CA LEU A 89 9.02 0.53 6.39
C LEU A 89 10.54 0.47 6.44
N GLN A 90 11.20 1.61 6.18
CA GLN A 90 12.66 1.73 6.15
C GLN A 90 13.19 2.40 7.41
N GLY A 91 14.23 1.83 7.99
CA GLY A 91 15.01 2.45 9.05
C GLY A 91 16.17 3.30 8.50
N ALA A 92 16.82 4.04 9.38
CA ALA A 92 17.96 4.91 9.03
C ALA A 92 19.18 4.13 8.50
N ASN A 93 19.28 2.84 8.80
CA ASN A 93 20.38 1.97 8.42
C ASN A 93 20.13 1.19 7.11
N SER A 94 19.07 1.52 6.38
CA SER A 94 18.76 0.91 5.10
C SER A 94 18.26 1.90 4.08
N LYS A 95 18.32 1.50 2.82
CA LYS A 95 17.66 2.23 1.74
C LYS A 95 17.05 1.29 0.73
N MET A 96 16.02 1.78 0.05
CA MET A 96 15.45 1.10 -1.11
C MET A 96 16.17 1.54 -2.37
N ILE A 97 16.53 0.58 -3.21
CA ILE A 97 17.13 0.83 -4.51
C ILE A 97 16.32 0.16 -5.61
N LYS A 98 16.29 0.81 -6.77
CA LYS A 98 15.73 0.25 -8.00
C LYS A 98 16.83 -0.50 -8.74
N VAL A 99 16.63 -1.77 -9.01
CA VAL A 99 17.59 -2.60 -9.75
C VAL A 99 16.94 -3.17 -11.00
N GLU A 100 17.74 -3.38 -12.02
CA GLU A 100 17.27 -4.01 -13.24
C GLU A 100 16.80 -5.45 -12.95
N ASN A 101 15.60 -5.77 -13.39
CA ASN A 101 15.06 -7.10 -13.27
C ASN A 101 15.50 -7.88 -14.52
N LYS A 102 16.53 -8.70 -14.39
CA LYS A 102 16.92 -9.66 -15.43
C LYS A 102 16.01 -10.87 -15.31
N PRO A 103 15.15 -11.14 -16.29
CA PRO A 103 14.29 -12.31 -16.23
C PRO A 103 15.17 -13.58 -16.19
N LYS A 104 15.36 -14.15 -15.02
CA LYS A 104 15.63 -15.56 -14.87
C LYS A 104 14.28 -16.25 -15.01
N TYR A 105 14.23 -17.36 -15.72
CA TYR A 105 13.06 -18.24 -15.82
C TYR A 105 12.75 -18.88 -14.46
N ASP A 106 12.33 -18.06 -13.51
CA ASP A 106 11.87 -18.53 -12.21
C ASP A 106 10.35 -18.40 -12.19
N MET A 107 9.66 -19.55 -12.26
CA MET A 107 8.20 -19.61 -12.38
C MET A 107 7.44 -18.93 -11.24
N TRP A 108 8.12 -18.50 -10.20
CA TRP A 108 7.55 -17.79 -9.05
C TRP A 108 7.69 -16.26 -9.14
N GLU A 109 8.44 -15.73 -10.09
CA GLU A 109 8.54 -14.29 -10.39
C GLU A 109 7.52 -13.84 -11.45
N PHE A 110 6.33 -14.40 -11.46
CA PHE A 110 5.21 -13.78 -12.15
C PHE A 110 4.75 -12.52 -11.37
N SER A 111 5.60 -11.51 -11.34
CA SER A 111 5.14 -10.15 -11.12
C SER A 111 4.20 -9.81 -12.28
N HIS A 112 3.03 -9.31 -11.97
CA HIS A 112 1.95 -8.97 -12.90
C HIS A 112 2.30 -7.81 -13.85
N GLY A 113 3.54 -7.71 -14.26
CA GLY A 113 3.99 -6.73 -15.22
C GLY A 113 5.37 -7.13 -15.72
N HIS A 114 5.60 -6.93 -16.97
CA HIS A 114 6.93 -7.00 -17.57
C HIS A 114 7.79 -5.82 -17.07
N GLU A 115 7.87 -5.65 -15.76
CA GLU A 115 8.69 -4.59 -15.19
C GLU A 115 10.16 -4.95 -15.40
N SER A 116 10.85 -4.11 -16.13
CA SER A 116 12.29 -4.23 -16.33
C SER A 116 13.10 -3.98 -15.04
N TYR A 117 12.42 -3.70 -13.94
CA TYR A 117 13.03 -3.29 -12.68
C TYR A 117 12.30 -3.90 -11.50
N LYS A 118 13.04 -4.10 -10.41
CA LYS A 118 12.49 -4.39 -9.09
C LYS A 118 13.09 -3.48 -8.05
N PHE A 119 12.39 -3.32 -6.94
CA PHE A 119 12.86 -2.56 -5.78
C PHE A 119 13.34 -3.55 -4.73
N ILE A 120 14.51 -3.30 -4.18
CA ILE A 120 15.08 -4.11 -3.10
C ILE A 120 15.57 -3.19 -1.98
N THR A 121 15.43 -3.66 -0.76
CA THR A 121 16.07 -3.00 0.39
C THR A 121 17.48 -3.51 0.55
N ILE A 122 18.42 -2.59 0.76
CA ILE A 122 19.79 -2.90 1.12
C ILE A 122 20.13 -2.28 2.48
N ASN A 123 20.88 -3.02 3.28
CA ASN A 123 21.44 -2.49 4.53
C ASN A 123 22.65 -1.64 4.21
N GLU A 124 22.74 -0.45 4.82
CA GLU A 124 23.88 0.46 4.70
C GLU A 124 24.84 0.32 5.89
N SER A 125 24.33 -0.12 7.03
CA SER A 125 25.12 -0.38 8.22
C SER A 125 24.41 -1.36 9.15
N ASP A 126 25.17 -1.96 10.05
CA ASP A 126 24.65 -2.84 11.08
C ASP A 126 23.82 -2.06 12.13
N THR A 127 22.97 -2.79 12.81
CA THR A 127 22.16 -2.29 13.92
C THR A 127 22.56 -2.98 15.22
N PRO A 128 22.33 -2.34 16.39
CA PRO A 128 22.51 -3.00 17.67
C PRO A 128 21.71 -4.30 17.75
N ASN A 129 22.34 -5.37 18.20
CA ASN A 129 21.73 -6.71 18.34
C ASN A 129 21.11 -7.29 17.06
N ASN A 130 21.58 -6.85 15.88
CA ASN A 130 21.07 -7.30 14.58
C ASN A 130 19.56 -7.09 14.42
N ILE A 131 19.00 -6.04 15.00
CA ILE A 131 17.61 -5.65 14.79
C ILE A 131 17.41 -5.28 13.32
N ALA A 132 16.28 -5.69 12.75
CA ALA A 132 15.97 -5.41 11.35
C ALA A 132 16.05 -3.90 11.02
N THR A 133 16.61 -3.60 9.85
CA THR A 133 16.72 -2.24 9.31
C THR A 133 15.53 -1.85 8.45
N SER A 134 14.67 -2.80 8.12
CA SER A 134 13.43 -2.60 7.39
C SER A 134 12.42 -3.68 7.74
N GLN A 135 11.13 -3.39 7.46
CA GLN A 135 10.04 -4.35 7.57
C GLN A 135 9.19 -4.32 6.32
N LEU A 136 8.73 -5.50 5.90
CA LEU A 136 7.85 -5.71 4.75
C LEU A 136 6.42 -5.98 5.25
N PHE A 137 5.46 -5.30 4.62
CA PHE A 137 4.04 -5.56 4.79
C PHE A 137 3.43 -5.77 3.40
N SER A 138 2.69 -6.85 3.22
CA SER A 138 2.12 -7.15 1.90
C SER A 138 0.84 -7.96 2.02
N SER A 139 -0.02 -7.83 1.04
CA SER A 139 -1.14 -8.73 0.81
C SER A 139 -1.08 -9.26 -0.62
N ALA A 140 -1.07 -10.58 -0.76
CA ALA A 140 -1.08 -11.25 -2.05
C ALA A 140 -2.45 -11.89 -2.37
N ASN A 141 -3.37 -11.90 -1.42
CA ASN A 141 -4.68 -12.54 -1.61
C ASN A 141 -5.68 -11.64 -2.32
N GLY A 142 -5.47 -10.32 -2.27
CA GLY A 142 -6.41 -9.32 -2.77
C GLY A 142 -7.61 -9.09 -1.83
N GLY A 143 -8.33 -7.98 -2.06
CA GLY A 143 -9.55 -7.69 -1.33
C GLY A 143 -9.34 -7.02 0.02
N GLU A 144 -8.26 -6.30 0.21
CA GLU A 144 -8.06 -5.48 1.40
C GLU A 144 -9.09 -4.36 1.48
N SER A 145 -9.61 -4.14 2.67
CA SER A 145 -10.58 -3.08 2.95
C SER A 145 -10.48 -2.65 4.40
N ARG A 146 -11.18 -1.58 4.75
CA ARG A 146 -11.26 -1.12 6.14
C ARG A 146 -11.80 -2.24 7.04
N GLY A 147 -11.07 -2.52 8.12
CA GLY A 147 -11.31 -3.67 9.00
C GLY A 147 -10.47 -4.90 8.67
N SER A 148 -9.65 -4.88 7.61
CA SER A 148 -8.67 -5.93 7.28
C SER A 148 -7.38 -5.74 8.11
N PHE A 149 -7.50 -5.63 9.40
CA PHE A 149 -6.36 -5.41 10.28
C PHE A 149 -5.52 -6.69 10.45
N HIS A 150 -4.21 -6.54 10.26
CA HIS A 150 -3.22 -7.60 10.45
C HIS A 150 -2.54 -7.41 11.80
N GLY A 151 -3.00 -8.12 12.82
CA GLY A 151 -2.45 -8.06 14.18
C GLY A 151 -1.57 -9.24 14.51
N TYR A 152 -0.57 -9.01 15.35
CA TYR A 152 0.27 -10.07 15.90
C TYR A 152 -0.27 -10.57 17.24
N PRO A 153 -0.07 -11.85 17.57
CA PRO A 153 -0.43 -12.38 18.87
C PRO A 153 0.24 -11.60 20.01
N TYR A 154 -0.33 -11.66 21.19
CA TYR A 154 0.23 -11.03 22.39
C TYR A 154 1.73 -11.36 22.54
N ASN A 155 2.53 -10.36 22.92
CA ASN A 155 3.99 -10.44 23.03
C ASN A 155 4.75 -10.74 21.72
N LYS A 156 4.11 -10.55 20.54
CA LYS A 156 4.77 -10.65 19.24
C LYS A 156 4.71 -9.30 18.53
N ALA A 157 5.79 -8.97 17.83
CA ALA A 157 5.87 -7.76 17.02
C ALA A 157 6.96 -7.92 15.95
N GLN A 158 6.84 -7.15 14.88
CA GLN A 158 7.97 -6.89 13.99
C GLN A 158 8.80 -5.76 14.58
N LEU A 159 10.11 -5.95 14.66
CA LEU A 159 11.03 -4.97 15.24
C LEU A 159 11.79 -4.26 14.12
N ILE A 160 11.89 -2.94 14.20
CA ILE A 160 12.70 -2.14 13.30
C ILE A 160 13.51 -1.10 14.07
N HIS A 161 14.78 -0.94 13.69
CA HIS A 161 15.66 0.08 14.25
C HIS A 161 15.52 1.40 13.52
N SER A 162 15.32 2.49 14.27
CA SER A 162 15.29 3.88 13.75
C SER A 162 14.43 4.06 12.49
N PRO A 163 13.12 3.75 12.52
CA PRO A 163 12.25 3.92 11.35
C PRO A 163 12.23 5.38 10.88
N LYS A 164 12.29 5.60 9.55
CA LYS A 164 12.38 6.95 8.97
C LYS A 164 11.43 7.21 7.81
N SER A 165 11.13 6.20 7.00
CA SER A 165 10.33 6.39 5.80
C SER A 165 9.57 5.13 5.40
N PHE A 166 8.58 5.32 4.56
CA PHE A 166 7.69 4.28 4.07
C PHE A 166 7.67 4.28 2.55
N TYR A 167 7.59 3.11 1.94
CA TYR A 167 7.39 2.91 0.52
C TYR A 167 6.20 2.01 0.31
N ILE A 168 5.41 2.28 -0.71
CA ILE A 168 4.28 1.45 -1.08
C ILE A 168 4.17 1.30 -2.59
N GLN A 169 3.89 0.08 -3.02
CA GLN A 169 3.46 -0.27 -4.36
C GLN A 169 2.05 -0.85 -4.24
N PRO A 170 1.00 -0.02 -4.32
CA PRO A 170 -0.37 -0.49 -4.25
C PRO A 170 -0.82 -1.04 -5.60
N MET A 171 -1.59 -2.10 -5.62
CA MET A 171 -2.35 -2.54 -6.78
C MET A 171 -3.82 -2.19 -6.55
N GLN A 172 -4.26 -1.13 -7.20
CA GLN A 172 -5.63 -0.64 -7.10
C GLN A 172 -6.31 -0.71 -8.45
N ILE A 173 -7.52 -1.22 -8.48
CA ILE A 173 -8.33 -1.34 -9.69
C ILE A 173 -9.49 -0.37 -9.58
N ASP A 174 -9.57 0.57 -10.51
CA ASP A 174 -10.69 1.52 -10.55
C ASP A 174 -11.93 0.82 -11.10
N THR A 175 -12.92 0.68 -10.25
CA THR A 175 -14.19 0.00 -10.56
C THR A 175 -15.38 0.96 -10.57
N ARG A 176 -15.13 2.28 -10.42
CA ARG A 176 -16.19 3.28 -10.36
C ARG A 176 -16.74 3.61 -11.74
N ASN A 177 -17.97 3.22 -11.99
CA ASN A 177 -18.73 3.75 -13.13
C ASN A 177 -19.07 5.23 -12.87
N ARG A 178 -18.64 6.11 -13.78
CA ARG A 178 -18.83 7.58 -13.65
C ARG A 178 -19.93 8.12 -14.53
N GLU A 179 -20.79 7.24 -15.08
CA GLU A 179 -22.01 7.70 -15.75
C GLU A 179 -22.91 8.44 -14.75
N PRO A 180 -23.65 9.47 -15.20
CA PRO A 180 -24.41 10.34 -14.30
C PRO A 180 -25.36 9.62 -13.34
N GLU A 181 -25.94 8.51 -13.77
CA GLU A 181 -26.86 7.70 -12.97
C GLU A 181 -26.18 6.88 -11.88
N TYR A 182 -24.89 6.57 -12.02
CA TYR A 182 -24.14 5.68 -11.13
C TYR A 182 -23.03 6.35 -10.34
N ILE A 183 -22.63 7.55 -10.72
CA ILE A 183 -21.42 8.22 -10.20
C ILE A 183 -21.40 8.36 -8.67
N ASN A 184 -22.56 8.44 -8.05
CA ASN A 184 -22.71 8.61 -6.60
C ASN A 184 -23.25 7.36 -5.89
N ASP A 185 -23.52 6.27 -6.64
CA ASP A 185 -24.02 5.06 -6.01
C ASP A 185 -22.88 4.28 -5.35
N LYS A 186 -22.91 4.22 -4.02
CA LYS A 186 -21.97 3.48 -3.16
C LYS A 186 -22.54 2.16 -2.68
N SER A 187 -23.73 1.79 -3.10
CA SER A 187 -24.44 0.63 -2.57
C SER A 187 -24.08 -0.66 -3.29
N GLN A 188 -23.64 -0.57 -4.55
CA GLN A 188 -23.37 -1.74 -5.38
C GLN A 188 -22.43 -1.43 -6.54
N TYR A 189 -21.90 -2.48 -7.15
CA TYR A 189 -21.10 -2.39 -8.35
C TYR A 189 -21.97 -2.13 -9.58
N HIS A 190 -21.59 -1.13 -10.36
CA HIS A 190 -22.16 -0.83 -11.67
C HIS A 190 -21.09 -1.02 -12.74
N PRO A 191 -21.22 -2.02 -13.63
CA PRO A 191 -20.28 -2.21 -14.71
C PRO A 191 -20.29 -1.00 -15.66
N GLY A 192 -19.12 -0.53 -16.03
CA GLY A 192 -18.92 0.55 -16.99
C GLY A 192 -18.40 0.05 -18.32
N ILE A 193 -18.33 0.93 -19.30
CA ILE A 193 -17.72 0.64 -20.59
C ILE A 193 -16.20 0.64 -20.43
N LEU A 194 -15.57 -0.46 -20.77
CA LEU A 194 -14.11 -0.55 -20.77
C LEU A 194 -13.52 0.43 -21.79
N PRO A 195 -12.56 1.28 -21.38
CA PRO A 195 -11.93 2.18 -22.29
C PRO A 195 -11.13 1.41 -23.35
N LYS A 196 -11.22 1.83 -24.59
CA LYS A 196 -10.45 1.24 -25.67
C LYS A 196 -8.97 1.57 -25.49
N SER A 197 -8.13 0.56 -25.44
CA SER A 197 -6.68 0.75 -25.43
C SER A 197 -6.21 1.39 -26.74
N ASN A 198 -5.22 2.28 -26.67
CA ASN A 198 -4.56 2.83 -27.86
C ASN A 198 -3.75 1.76 -28.65
N LYS A 199 -3.53 0.60 -28.04
CA LYS A 199 -2.90 -0.57 -28.67
C LYS A 199 -3.91 -1.50 -29.35
N ALA A 200 -5.20 -1.31 -29.11
CA ALA A 200 -6.23 -2.13 -29.74
C ALA A 200 -6.36 -1.80 -31.24
N PRO A 201 -6.65 -2.80 -32.10
CA PRO A 201 -6.92 -2.55 -33.50
C PRO A 201 -8.04 -1.51 -33.68
N PRO A 202 -8.00 -0.65 -34.72
CA PRO A 202 -9.05 0.36 -34.96
C PRO A 202 -10.47 -0.24 -35.04
N THR A 203 -10.56 -1.50 -35.47
CA THR A 203 -11.83 -2.24 -35.62
C THR A 203 -12.32 -2.90 -34.32
N ALA A 204 -11.50 -2.91 -33.26
CA ALA A 204 -11.95 -3.49 -32.00
C ALA A 204 -13.04 -2.61 -31.37
N SER A 205 -14.10 -3.23 -30.88
CA SER A 205 -15.17 -2.54 -30.13
C SER A 205 -14.74 -2.25 -28.70
N TYR A 206 -13.85 -3.04 -28.15
CA TYR A 206 -13.27 -2.88 -26.80
C TYR A 206 -11.87 -3.49 -26.78
N SER A 207 -11.09 -3.14 -25.77
CA SER A 207 -9.82 -3.77 -25.46
C SER A 207 -10.00 -4.59 -24.18
N GLY A 208 -10.43 -5.78 -24.33
CA GLY A 208 -10.53 -6.75 -23.24
C GLY A 208 -9.22 -7.50 -23.06
#